data_f854dc20615e93c2874a57c7b33c92b8
#
_entry.id   f854dc20615e93c2874a57c7b33c92b8
#
_cell.length_a   1.000
_cell.length_b   1.000
_cell.length_c   1.000
_cell.angle_alpha   90.00
_cell.angle_beta   90.00
_cell.angle_gamma   90.00
#
_symmetry.space_group_name_H-M   'P 1'
#
loop_
_entity.id
_entity.type
_entity.pdbx_description
1 polymer ?
#
loop_
_entity_poly.entity_id
_entity_poly.type
_entity_poly.pdbx_seq_one_letter_code
_entity_poly.pdbx_strand_id
1 'polypeptide(L)'
;GGKISIAAALSTVVVERVLDMLMVVALLAGVTPFISGAGSAAGVGLVAGGAALAASAVLLLLAFRPDWGRQMARRVLGWVPRLDSERWMGTLDGLLEGLAPLRSGRRGLALLAWSVVTWACVVAFYWAIMRAFLPRPPALAAPFLVCVVGLGMAVPASPGAVGVFHAVARYGLTVPFGVQTDQAVTIAFAIHTFQYMVGCLLGLVGLARESLSLGWLRSQVATVEGIE
;
A
#
# COMPACT_ATOMS: atom_id res chain seq x y z
N GLY A 1 -18.70 20.58 11.93
CA GLY A 1 -17.88 19.67 11.13
C GLY A 1 -17.39 20.39 9.91
N GLY A 2 -16.08 20.70 9.86
CA GLY A 2 -15.48 21.31 8.68
C GLY A 2 -15.53 20.32 7.51
N LYS A 3 -15.97 20.76 6.35
CA LYS A 3 -15.93 19.97 5.11
C LYS A 3 -14.47 19.72 4.75
N ILE A 4 -14.00 18.50 4.92
CA ILE A 4 -12.68 18.09 4.43
C ILE A 4 -12.73 18.18 2.91
N SER A 5 -11.83 18.95 2.30
CA SER A 5 -11.77 19.02 0.83
C SER A 5 -11.32 17.68 0.26
N ILE A 6 -11.84 17.30 -0.92
CA ILE A 6 -11.43 16.07 -1.62
C ILE A 6 -9.92 16.06 -1.82
N ALA A 7 -9.31 17.21 -2.09
CA ALA A 7 -7.85 17.34 -2.23
C ALA A 7 -7.11 16.99 -0.93
N ALA A 8 -7.63 17.41 0.23
CA ALA A 8 -7.03 17.06 1.53
C ALA A 8 -7.17 15.56 1.84
N ALA A 9 -8.29 14.93 1.47
CA ALA A 9 -8.47 13.48 1.61
C ALA A 9 -7.52 12.70 0.68
N LEU A 10 -7.40 13.10 -0.58
CA LEU A 10 -6.46 12.48 -1.53
C LEU A 10 -5.00 12.62 -1.08
N SER A 11 -4.65 13.76 -0.52
CA SER A 11 -3.28 13.99 -0.05
C SER A 11 -2.87 13.08 1.12
N THR A 12 -3.80 12.77 2.03
CA THR A 12 -3.52 11.80 3.11
C THR A 12 -3.28 10.40 2.56
N VAL A 13 -4.06 9.98 1.55
CA VAL A 13 -3.87 8.70 0.86
C VAL A 13 -2.51 8.64 0.17
N VAL A 14 -2.07 9.72 -0.47
CA VAL A 14 -0.74 9.78 -1.11
C VAL A 14 0.38 9.63 -0.09
N VAL A 15 0.31 10.35 1.05
CA VAL A 15 1.31 10.20 2.14
C VAL A 15 1.36 8.76 2.64
N GLU A 16 0.20 8.16 2.86
CA GLU A 16 0.11 6.74 3.26
C GLU A 16 0.80 5.83 2.24
N ARG A 17 0.50 5.97 0.93
CA ARG A 17 1.14 5.16 -0.11
C ARG A 17 2.66 5.35 -0.17
N VAL A 18 3.16 6.56 0.05
CA VAL A 18 4.60 6.83 0.11
C VAL A 18 5.24 6.06 1.28
N LEU A 19 4.65 6.16 2.45
CA LEU A 19 5.15 5.48 3.64
C LEU A 19 5.08 3.96 3.49
N ASP A 20 3.98 3.43 2.93
CA ASP A 20 3.83 2.01 2.63
C ASP A 20 4.93 1.51 1.68
N MET A 21 5.19 2.24 0.59
CA MET A 21 6.24 1.88 -0.36
C MET A 21 7.63 1.91 0.29
N LEU A 22 7.92 2.91 1.12
CA LEU A 22 9.17 2.97 1.87
C LEU A 22 9.33 1.76 2.80
N MET A 23 8.25 1.36 3.48
CA MET A 23 8.27 0.20 4.37
C MET A 23 8.46 -1.11 3.61
N VAL A 24 7.75 -1.31 2.48
CA VAL A 24 7.93 -2.48 1.61
C VAL A 24 9.38 -2.60 1.15
N VAL A 25 9.96 -1.49 0.70
CA VAL A 25 11.36 -1.46 0.24
C VAL A 25 12.33 -1.74 1.38
N ALA A 26 12.13 -1.11 2.53
CA ALA A 26 13.00 -1.32 3.70
C ALA A 26 12.95 -2.78 4.18
N LEU A 27 11.75 -3.36 4.27
CA LEU A 27 11.56 -4.77 4.64
C LEU A 27 12.18 -5.70 3.59
N LEU A 28 11.93 -5.46 2.30
CA LEU A 28 12.46 -6.29 1.23
C LEU A 28 13.99 -6.24 1.19
N ALA A 29 14.57 -5.05 1.30
CA ALA A 29 16.03 -4.87 1.36
C ALA A 29 16.64 -5.55 2.60
N GLY A 30 15.93 -5.51 3.74
CA GLY A 30 16.38 -6.16 4.97
C GLY A 30 16.26 -7.68 4.96
N VAL A 31 15.32 -8.24 4.21
CA VAL A 31 14.99 -9.67 4.22
C VAL A 31 15.67 -10.44 3.09
N THR A 32 15.71 -9.87 1.88
CA THR A 32 16.20 -10.56 0.66
C THR A 32 17.63 -11.12 0.79
N PRO A 33 18.62 -10.43 1.40
CA PRO A 33 19.99 -10.95 1.50
C PRO A 33 20.10 -12.25 2.31
N PHE A 34 19.13 -12.53 3.16
CA PHE A 34 19.14 -13.70 4.05
C PHE A 34 18.30 -14.87 3.53
N ILE A 35 17.68 -14.75 2.36
CA ILE A 35 16.87 -15.81 1.75
C ILE A 35 17.72 -16.57 0.75
N SER A 36 18.17 -17.76 1.15
CA SER A 36 18.90 -18.68 0.29
C SER A 36 17.94 -19.27 -0.76
N GLY A 37 18.26 -19.15 -2.05
CA GLY A 37 17.44 -19.72 -3.13
C GLY A 37 16.46 -18.73 -3.81
N ALA A 38 16.50 -17.46 -3.45
CA ALA A 38 15.65 -16.42 -4.04
C ALA A 38 16.01 -16.03 -5.50
N GLY A 39 16.81 -16.83 -6.22
CA GLY A 39 17.42 -16.45 -7.51
C GLY A 39 16.48 -15.75 -8.51
N SER A 40 15.34 -16.34 -8.87
CA SER A 40 14.37 -15.69 -9.76
C SER A 40 13.43 -14.72 -9.03
N ALA A 41 13.03 -15.05 -7.79
CA ALA A 41 12.22 -14.18 -6.95
C ALA A 41 13.01 -12.95 -6.48
N ALA A 42 14.34 -13.07 -6.28
CA ALA A 42 15.22 -11.95 -5.98
C ALA A 42 15.31 -10.95 -7.14
N GLY A 43 15.34 -11.42 -8.39
CA GLY A 43 15.33 -10.56 -9.57
C GLY A 43 14.06 -9.71 -9.66
N VAL A 44 12.89 -10.35 -9.49
CA VAL A 44 11.60 -9.63 -9.45
C VAL A 44 11.54 -8.68 -8.25
N GLY A 45 12.00 -9.11 -7.09
CA GLY A 45 12.06 -8.29 -5.88
C GLY A 45 12.99 -7.07 -6.04
N LEU A 46 14.14 -7.22 -6.69
CA LEU A 46 15.07 -6.12 -6.96
C LEU A 46 14.47 -5.11 -7.94
N VAL A 47 13.82 -5.57 -9.03
CA VAL A 47 13.18 -4.67 -10.00
C VAL A 47 12.01 -3.93 -9.35
N ALA A 48 11.12 -4.64 -8.66
CA ALA A 48 9.98 -4.04 -7.99
C ALA A 48 10.41 -3.13 -6.83
N GLY A 49 11.39 -3.55 -6.04
CA GLY A 49 11.98 -2.75 -4.97
C GLY A 49 12.69 -1.51 -5.52
N GLY A 50 13.44 -1.63 -6.61
CA GLY A 50 14.07 -0.50 -7.30
C GLY A 50 13.04 0.51 -7.82
N ALA A 51 11.97 0.02 -8.45
CA ALA A 51 10.87 0.88 -8.91
C ALA A 51 10.16 1.59 -7.74
N ALA A 52 9.90 0.87 -6.65
CA ALA A 52 9.30 1.44 -5.45
C ALA A 52 10.22 2.47 -4.79
N LEU A 53 11.54 2.22 -4.73
CA LEU A 53 12.54 3.20 -4.26
C LEU A 53 12.54 4.45 -5.13
N ALA A 54 12.56 4.30 -6.46
CA ALA A 54 12.54 5.43 -7.38
C ALA A 54 11.26 6.25 -7.21
N ALA A 55 10.10 5.59 -7.14
CA ALA A 55 8.81 6.25 -6.89
C ALA A 55 8.81 6.99 -5.55
N SER A 56 9.30 6.35 -4.48
CA SER A 56 9.40 6.96 -3.15
C SER A 56 10.36 8.16 -3.15
N ALA A 57 11.50 8.04 -3.84
CA ALA A 57 12.45 9.14 -3.98
C ALA A 57 11.85 10.34 -4.72
N VAL A 58 11.10 10.10 -5.79
CA VAL A 58 10.36 11.15 -6.52
C VAL A 58 9.34 11.82 -5.62
N LEU A 59 8.54 11.06 -4.88
CA LEU A 59 7.54 11.60 -3.98
C LEU A 59 8.16 12.39 -2.81
N LEU A 60 9.25 11.90 -2.23
CA LEU A 60 10.01 12.65 -1.22
C LEU A 60 10.62 13.93 -1.81
N LEU A 61 11.17 13.86 -3.03
CA LEU A 61 11.68 15.04 -3.72
C LEU A 61 10.58 16.08 -3.93
N LEU A 62 9.39 15.67 -4.36
CA LEU A 62 8.22 16.53 -4.50
C LEU A 62 7.78 17.11 -3.13
N ALA A 63 7.85 16.31 -2.07
CA ALA A 63 7.57 16.77 -0.71
C ALA A 63 8.53 17.88 -0.29
N PHE A 64 9.84 17.71 -0.48
CA PHE A 64 10.86 18.65 -0.02
C PHE A 64 11.14 19.80 -1.01
N ARG A 65 10.80 19.63 -2.29
CA ARG A 65 11.00 20.62 -3.36
C ARG A 65 9.72 20.85 -4.17
N PRO A 66 8.65 21.41 -3.54
CA PRO A 66 7.36 21.59 -4.21
C PRO A 66 7.44 22.49 -5.45
N ASP A 67 8.31 23.51 -5.42
CA ASP A 67 8.45 24.42 -6.55
C ASP A 67 9.05 23.74 -7.78
N TRP A 68 9.96 22.78 -7.56
CA TRP A 68 10.49 21.94 -8.63
C TRP A 68 9.37 21.07 -9.25
N GLY A 69 8.51 20.49 -8.41
CA GLY A 69 7.37 19.71 -8.85
C GLY A 69 6.38 20.52 -9.69
N ARG A 70 6.05 21.74 -9.23
CA ARG A 70 5.21 22.68 -9.99
C ARG A 70 5.81 23.05 -11.34
N GLN A 71 7.11 23.32 -11.36
CA GLN A 71 7.83 23.71 -12.57
C GLN A 71 7.88 22.59 -13.60
N MET A 72 8.13 21.35 -13.13
CA MET A 72 8.13 20.15 -13.97
C MET A 72 6.73 19.86 -14.54
N ALA A 73 5.70 19.94 -13.71
CA ALA A 73 4.32 19.76 -14.15
C ALA A 73 3.90 20.80 -15.19
N ARG A 74 4.23 22.07 -15.00
CA ARG A 74 3.97 23.12 -16.01
C ARG A 74 4.65 22.84 -17.33
N ARG A 75 5.90 22.33 -17.32
CA ARG A 75 6.61 21.97 -18.55
C ARG A 75 5.93 20.81 -19.27
N VAL A 76 5.55 19.76 -18.54
CA VAL A 76 4.90 18.58 -19.11
C VAL A 76 3.50 18.93 -19.65
N LEU A 77 2.69 19.68 -18.88
CA LEU A 77 1.37 20.14 -19.31
C LEU A 77 1.45 21.06 -20.53
N GLY A 78 2.50 21.87 -20.65
CA GLY A 78 2.74 22.70 -21.82
C GLY A 78 2.95 21.92 -23.13
N TRP A 79 3.29 20.62 -23.06
CA TRP A 79 3.43 19.75 -24.23
C TRP A 79 2.12 19.10 -24.66
N VAL A 80 1.07 19.18 -23.86
CA VAL A 80 -0.23 18.58 -24.14
C VAL A 80 -1.34 19.65 -24.20
N PRO A 81 -1.55 20.29 -25.36
CA PRO A 81 -2.39 21.49 -25.49
C PRO A 81 -3.89 21.30 -25.26
N ARG A 82 -4.36 20.06 -24.97
CA ARG A 82 -5.78 19.73 -24.70
C ARG A 82 -6.08 19.49 -23.23
N LEU A 83 -5.09 19.56 -22.34
CA LEU A 83 -5.32 19.37 -20.91
C LEU A 83 -5.60 20.72 -20.25
N ASP A 84 -6.62 20.73 -19.40
CA ASP A 84 -6.95 21.87 -18.52
C ASP A 84 -5.81 22.02 -17.48
N SER A 85 -4.83 22.87 -17.82
CA SER A 85 -3.62 23.06 -17.02
C SER A 85 -3.95 23.61 -15.62
N GLU A 86 -5.00 24.42 -15.45
CA GLU A 86 -5.38 24.97 -14.15
C GLU A 86 -5.94 23.90 -13.23
N ARG A 87 -6.81 23.03 -13.74
CA ARG A 87 -7.38 21.92 -12.98
C ARG A 87 -6.30 20.93 -12.52
N TRP A 88 -5.38 20.58 -13.41
CA TRP A 88 -4.27 19.69 -13.08
C TRP A 88 -3.27 20.32 -12.10
N MET A 89 -3.00 21.60 -12.23
CA MET A 89 -2.15 22.34 -11.28
C MET A 89 -2.81 22.41 -9.90
N GLY A 90 -4.11 22.66 -9.82
CA GLY A 90 -4.85 22.63 -8.54
C GLY A 90 -4.81 21.26 -7.86
N THR A 91 -4.91 20.17 -8.63
CA THR A 91 -4.76 18.81 -8.11
C THR A 91 -3.35 18.57 -7.57
N LEU A 92 -2.33 18.99 -8.32
CA LEU A 92 -0.94 18.89 -7.89
C LEU A 92 -0.67 19.70 -6.61
N ASP A 93 -1.17 20.92 -6.53
CA ASP A 93 -1.01 21.74 -5.33
C ASP A 93 -1.66 21.07 -4.10
N GLY A 94 -2.84 20.50 -4.25
CA GLY A 94 -3.47 19.69 -3.19
C GLY A 94 -2.62 18.48 -2.77
N LEU A 95 -1.99 17.79 -3.72
CA LEU A 95 -1.06 16.68 -3.42
C LEU A 95 0.19 17.18 -2.68
N LEU A 96 0.78 18.29 -3.13
CA LEU A 96 1.98 18.88 -2.51
C LEU A 96 1.69 19.40 -1.10
N GLU A 97 0.51 19.96 -0.85
CA GLU A 97 0.07 20.35 0.49
C GLU A 97 -0.10 19.15 1.40
N GLY A 98 -0.63 18.04 0.89
CA GLY A 98 -0.74 16.80 1.64
C GLY A 98 0.59 16.18 2.04
N LEU A 99 1.65 16.41 1.27
CA LEU A 99 3.01 15.99 1.61
C LEU A 99 3.68 16.93 2.64
N ALA A 100 3.07 18.08 2.98
CA ALA A 100 3.65 19.06 3.91
C ALA A 100 3.99 18.48 5.32
N PRO A 101 3.21 17.55 5.91
CA PRO A 101 3.56 16.93 7.18
C PRO A 101 4.92 16.22 7.18
N LEU A 102 5.35 15.67 6.03
CA LEU A 102 6.65 15.00 5.89
C LEU A 102 7.83 15.98 6.01
N ARG A 103 7.62 17.27 5.75
CA ARG A 103 8.65 18.33 5.88
C ARG A 103 8.93 18.66 7.33
N SER A 104 7.99 18.45 8.23
CA SER A 104 8.17 18.70 9.67
C SER A 104 8.90 17.51 10.29
N GLY A 105 10.13 17.69 10.73
CA GLY A 105 10.93 16.61 11.29
C GLY A 105 10.19 15.82 12.39
N ARG A 106 9.50 16.49 13.30
CA ARG A 106 8.73 15.84 14.38
C ARG A 106 7.51 15.07 13.86
N ARG A 107 6.74 15.66 12.93
CA ARG A 107 5.56 15.02 12.35
C ARG A 107 5.94 13.88 11.40
N GLY A 108 6.95 14.09 10.57
CA GLY A 108 7.49 13.06 9.68
C GLY A 108 8.00 11.86 10.47
N LEU A 109 8.74 12.09 11.57
CA LEU A 109 9.20 11.01 12.43
C LEU A 109 8.05 10.26 13.10
N ALA A 110 7.01 10.97 13.57
CA ALA A 110 5.83 10.34 14.14
C ALA A 110 5.10 9.47 13.11
N LEU A 111 4.94 9.95 11.85
CA LEU A 111 4.35 9.19 10.77
C LEU A 111 5.16 7.93 10.46
N LEU A 112 6.49 8.05 10.37
CA LEU A 112 7.38 6.89 10.19
C LEU A 112 7.26 5.90 11.33
N ALA A 113 7.25 6.36 12.59
CA ALA A 113 7.11 5.50 13.75
C ALA A 113 5.77 4.72 13.71
N TRP A 114 4.67 5.40 13.38
CA TRP A 114 3.38 4.75 13.21
C TRP A 114 3.36 3.75 12.06
N SER A 115 4.00 4.07 10.92
CA SER A 115 4.15 3.13 9.81
C SER A 115 4.92 1.88 10.23
N VAL A 116 6.03 2.04 10.96
CA VAL A 116 6.81 0.91 11.49
C VAL A 116 5.93 0.03 12.40
N VAL A 117 5.17 0.63 13.32
CA VAL A 117 4.26 -0.11 14.20
C VAL A 117 3.20 -0.86 13.40
N THR A 118 2.56 -0.19 12.44
CA THR A 118 1.53 -0.81 11.59
C THR A 118 2.09 -2.01 10.84
N TRP A 119 3.24 -1.85 10.18
CA TRP A 119 3.87 -2.93 9.41
C TRP A 119 4.38 -4.06 10.31
N ALA A 120 4.89 -3.76 11.49
CA ALA A 120 5.24 -4.77 12.49
C ALA A 120 4.00 -5.58 12.91
N CYS A 121 2.85 -4.94 13.13
CA CYS A 121 1.60 -5.64 13.41
C CYS A 121 1.15 -6.53 12.23
N VAL A 122 1.28 -6.05 10.99
CA VAL A 122 0.95 -6.85 9.81
C VAL A 122 1.88 -8.07 9.69
N VAL A 123 3.18 -7.89 9.87
CA VAL A 123 4.16 -9.00 9.88
C VAL A 123 3.84 -9.99 11.00
N ALA A 124 3.55 -9.50 12.20
CA ALA A 124 3.18 -10.35 13.33
C ALA A 124 1.89 -11.15 13.07
N PHE A 125 0.90 -10.52 12.42
CA PHE A 125 -0.34 -11.17 12.01
C PHE A 125 -0.06 -12.30 11.00
N TYR A 126 0.73 -12.05 9.96
CA TYR A 126 1.10 -13.08 8.99
C TYR A 126 1.87 -14.23 9.65
N TRP A 127 2.79 -13.88 10.55
CA TRP A 127 3.56 -14.86 11.29
C TRP A 127 2.66 -15.72 12.21
N ALA A 128 1.71 -15.11 12.91
CA ALA A 128 0.77 -15.81 13.78
C ALA A 128 -0.10 -16.83 12.98
N ILE A 129 -0.60 -16.43 11.81
CA ILE A 129 -1.33 -17.36 10.92
C ILE A 129 -0.41 -18.50 10.47
N MET A 130 0.81 -18.20 10.03
CA MET A 130 1.77 -19.24 9.64
C MET A 130 2.06 -20.23 10.78
N ARG A 131 2.17 -19.74 12.02
CA ARG A 131 2.37 -20.59 13.20
C ARG A 131 1.22 -21.57 13.45
N ALA A 132 0.01 -21.24 13.04
CA ALA A 132 -1.13 -22.15 13.17
C ALA A 132 -1.05 -23.36 12.21
N PHE A 133 -0.38 -23.21 11.06
CA PHE A 133 -0.30 -24.24 10.02
C PHE A 133 1.09 -24.86 9.89
N LEU A 134 2.13 -24.18 10.36
CA LEU A 134 3.52 -24.62 10.31
C LEU A 134 4.07 -24.70 11.73
N PRO A 135 4.53 -25.87 12.21
CA PRO A 135 5.13 -26.00 13.55
C PRO A 135 6.32 -25.07 13.76
N ARG A 136 7.12 -24.86 12.70
CA ARG A 136 8.30 -23.99 12.70
C ARG A 136 8.35 -23.19 11.41
N PRO A 137 7.58 -22.08 11.30
CA PRO A 137 7.64 -21.24 10.11
C PRO A 137 9.04 -20.60 9.99
N PRO A 138 9.60 -20.48 8.76
CA PRO A 138 10.85 -19.78 8.55
C PRO A 138 10.75 -18.33 9.05
N ALA A 139 11.73 -17.87 9.81
CA ALA A 139 11.68 -16.57 10.49
C ALA A 139 11.43 -15.38 9.53
N LEU A 140 11.98 -15.47 8.31
CA LEU A 140 11.85 -14.42 7.29
C LEU A 140 10.64 -14.59 6.36
N ALA A 141 9.87 -15.69 6.50
CA ALA A 141 8.75 -15.95 5.60
C ALA A 141 7.63 -14.90 5.74
N ALA A 142 7.29 -14.49 6.95
CA ALA A 142 6.24 -13.50 7.18
C ALA A 142 6.59 -12.12 6.60
N PRO A 143 7.72 -11.46 6.95
CA PRO A 143 8.06 -10.16 6.39
C PRO A 143 8.27 -10.21 4.87
N PHE A 144 8.85 -11.28 4.33
CA PHE A 144 8.96 -11.45 2.89
C PHE A 144 7.60 -11.58 2.22
N LEU A 145 6.71 -12.41 2.76
CA LEU A 145 5.37 -12.63 2.21
C LEU A 145 4.54 -11.35 2.18
N VAL A 146 4.59 -10.55 3.26
CA VAL A 146 3.92 -9.24 3.32
C VAL A 146 4.38 -8.33 2.17
N CYS A 147 5.70 -8.27 1.91
CA CYS A 147 6.24 -7.46 0.81
C CYS A 147 5.79 -7.97 -0.56
N VAL A 148 5.94 -9.28 -0.80
CA VAL A 148 5.62 -9.87 -2.12
C VAL A 148 4.14 -9.77 -2.42
N VAL A 149 3.28 -10.01 -1.43
CA VAL A 149 1.83 -9.81 -1.56
C VAL A 149 1.49 -8.34 -1.79
N GLY A 150 2.09 -7.43 -1.02
CA GLY A 150 1.88 -5.98 -1.19
C GLY A 150 2.23 -5.50 -2.60
N LEU A 151 3.35 -5.96 -3.16
CA LEU A 151 3.76 -5.66 -4.54
C LEU A 151 2.84 -6.33 -5.57
N GLY A 152 2.45 -7.59 -5.33
CA GLY A 152 1.54 -8.32 -6.23
C GLY A 152 0.15 -7.68 -6.31
N MET A 153 -0.32 -7.11 -5.21
CA MET A 153 -1.59 -6.40 -5.13
C MET A 153 -1.58 -5.02 -5.80
N ALA A 154 -0.41 -4.48 -6.12
CA ALA A 154 -0.30 -3.23 -6.90
C ALA A 154 -0.73 -3.42 -8.37
N VAL A 155 -0.77 -4.66 -8.86
CA VAL A 155 -1.29 -4.99 -10.19
C VAL A 155 -2.82 -5.00 -10.13
N PRO A 156 -3.52 -4.18 -10.96
CA PRO A 156 -4.97 -4.22 -11.05
C PRO A 156 -5.44 -5.63 -11.39
N ALA A 157 -6.19 -6.23 -10.49
CA ALA A 157 -6.61 -7.63 -10.58
C ALA A 157 -8.13 -7.74 -10.37
N SER A 158 -8.61 -8.96 -10.18
CA SER A 158 -10.01 -9.25 -9.84
C SER A 158 -10.48 -8.50 -8.59
N PRO A 159 -11.78 -8.20 -8.46
CA PRO A 159 -12.34 -7.62 -7.26
C PRO A 159 -11.94 -8.40 -6.00
N GLY A 160 -11.46 -7.67 -4.98
CA GLY A 160 -10.93 -8.28 -3.77
C GLY A 160 -9.60 -9.01 -3.94
N ALA A 161 -8.93 -8.88 -5.11
CA ALA A 161 -7.68 -9.56 -5.49
C ALA A 161 -7.72 -11.09 -5.30
N VAL A 162 -8.91 -11.68 -5.33
CA VAL A 162 -9.10 -13.13 -5.25
C VAL A 162 -8.38 -13.80 -6.42
N GLY A 163 -7.57 -14.79 -6.14
CA GLY A 163 -6.71 -15.47 -7.12
C GLY A 163 -5.29 -14.91 -7.14
N VAL A 164 -5.10 -13.61 -7.40
CA VAL A 164 -3.76 -13.00 -7.46
C VAL A 164 -3.09 -13.06 -6.10
N PHE A 165 -3.79 -12.65 -5.02
CA PHE A 165 -3.27 -12.78 -3.66
C PHE A 165 -2.79 -14.21 -3.38
N HIS A 166 -3.65 -15.21 -3.66
CA HIS A 166 -3.37 -16.61 -3.37
C HIS A 166 -2.20 -17.15 -4.21
N ALA A 167 -2.13 -16.78 -5.49
CA ALA A 167 -1.03 -17.18 -6.36
C ALA A 167 0.30 -16.60 -5.87
N VAL A 168 0.34 -15.29 -5.61
CA VAL A 168 1.54 -14.58 -5.13
C VAL A 168 1.97 -15.12 -3.77
N ALA A 169 1.04 -15.34 -2.83
CA ALA A 169 1.34 -15.87 -1.51
C ALA A 169 1.86 -17.32 -1.60
N ARG A 170 1.25 -18.17 -2.44
CA ARG A 170 1.74 -19.51 -2.69
C ARG A 170 3.18 -19.50 -3.19
N TYR A 171 3.47 -18.75 -4.26
CA TYR A 171 4.83 -18.66 -4.80
C TYR A 171 5.83 -18.08 -3.80
N GLY A 172 5.43 -17.06 -3.05
CA GLY A 172 6.24 -16.43 -2.01
C GLY A 172 6.60 -17.35 -0.84
N LEU A 173 5.84 -18.42 -0.61
CA LEU A 173 6.14 -19.43 0.41
C LEU A 173 6.84 -20.66 -0.17
N THR A 174 6.43 -21.13 -1.35
CA THR A 174 6.98 -22.38 -1.93
C THR A 174 8.40 -22.19 -2.47
N VAL A 175 8.64 -21.14 -3.26
CA VAL A 175 9.92 -20.97 -3.97
C VAL A 175 11.07 -20.65 -3.03
N PRO A 176 11.01 -19.60 -2.18
CA PRO A 176 12.15 -19.23 -1.34
C PRO A 176 12.26 -20.04 -0.05
N PHE A 177 11.17 -20.64 0.43
CA PHE A 177 11.14 -21.29 1.75
C PHE A 177 10.84 -22.79 1.70
N GLY A 178 10.55 -23.34 0.52
CA GLY A 178 10.28 -24.79 0.37
C GLY A 178 9.00 -25.26 1.08
N VAL A 179 8.06 -24.35 1.40
CA VAL A 179 6.78 -24.73 2.00
C VAL A 179 5.98 -25.56 1.01
N GLN A 180 5.38 -26.66 1.45
CA GLN A 180 4.56 -27.51 0.58
C GLN A 180 3.39 -26.71 -0.01
N THR A 181 3.05 -26.98 -1.28
CA THR A 181 2.06 -26.22 -2.03
C THR A 181 0.71 -26.14 -1.31
N ASP A 182 0.23 -27.25 -0.78
CA ASP A 182 -1.08 -27.32 -0.11
C ASP A 182 -1.09 -26.48 1.18
N GLN A 183 -0.01 -26.53 1.94
CA GLN A 183 0.16 -25.69 3.14
C GLN A 183 0.25 -24.20 2.77
N ALA A 184 1.01 -23.87 1.71
CA ALA A 184 1.14 -22.49 1.25
C ALA A 184 -0.20 -21.92 0.78
N VAL A 185 -1.00 -22.70 0.06
CA VAL A 185 -2.35 -22.31 -0.37
C VAL A 185 -3.27 -22.14 0.84
N THR A 186 -3.25 -23.07 1.80
CA THR A 186 -4.05 -22.98 3.02
C THR A 186 -3.70 -21.72 3.83
N ILE A 187 -2.42 -21.43 3.99
CA ILE A 187 -1.95 -20.21 4.67
C ILE A 187 -2.42 -18.96 3.93
N ALA A 188 -2.32 -18.95 2.59
CA ALA A 188 -2.76 -17.83 1.78
C ALA A 188 -4.27 -17.54 1.96
N PHE A 189 -5.10 -18.59 1.92
CA PHE A 189 -6.54 -18.46 2.18
C PHE A 189 -6.83 -17.98 3.61
N ALA A 190 -6.15 -18.53 4.60
CA ALA A 190 -6.33 -18.11 5.98
C ALA A 190 -5.99 -16.62 6.18
N ILE A 191 -4.80 -16.17 5.69
CA ILE A 191 -4.40 -14.77 5.79
C ILE A 191 -5.43 -13.87 5.11
N HIS A 192 -5.83 -14.19 3.88
CA HIS A 192 -6.76 -13.38 3.10
C HIS A 192 -8.14 -13.29 3.78
N THR A 193 -8.69 -14.41 4.22
CA THR A 193 -9.99 -14.45 4.92
C THR A 193 -9.97 -13.64 6.21
N PHE A 194 -8.97 -13.85 7.07
CA PHE A 194 -8.86 -13.11 8.33
C PHE A 194 -8.64 -11.61 8.10
N GLN A 195 -7.84 -11.24 7.10
CA GLN A 195 -7.61 -9.84 6.74
C GLN A 195 -8.90 -9.15 6.31
N TYR A 196 -9.72 -9.81 5.47
CA TYR A 196 -11.03 -9.31 5.07
C TYR A 196 -12.00 -9.24 6.25
N MET A 197 -12.05 -10.27 7.07
CA MET A 197 -12.92 -10.30 8.24
C MET A 197 -12.62 -9.15 9.20
N VAL A 198 -11.35 -8.93 9.53
CA VAL A 198 -10.92 -7.81 10.38
C VAL A 198 -11.24 -6.46 9.72
N GLY A 199 -10.94 -6.31 8.42
CA GLY A 199 -11.24 -5.09 7.68
C GLY A 199 -12.74 -4.76 7.66
N CYS A 200 -13.59 -5.75 7.39
CA CYS A 200 -15.04 -5.59 7.42
C CYS A 200 -15.56 -5.23 8.83
N LEU A 201 -15.07 -5.90 9.86
CA LEU A 201 -15.48 -5.62 11.25
C LEU A 201 -15.07 -4.19 11.66
N LEU A 202 -13.83 -3.78 11.39
CA LEU A 202 -13.37 -2.42 11.68
C LEU A 202 -14.13 -1.37 10.86
N GLY A 203 -14.43 -1.67 9.58
CA GLY A 203 -15.25 -0.80 8.74
C GLY A 203 -16.67 -0.62 9.30
N LEU A 204 -17.32 -1.69 9.74
CA LEU A 204 -18.63 -1.63 10.38
C LEU A 204 -18.61 -0.81 11.68
N VAL A 205 -17.59 -1.02 12.51
CA VAL A 205 -17.40 -0.22 13.74
C VAL A 205 -17.18 1.26 13.41
N GLY A 206 -16.41 1.56 12.36
CA GLY A 206 -16.21 2.94 11.88
C GLY A 206 -17.52 3.57 11.45
N LEU A 207 -18.32 2.90 10.62
CA LEU A 207 -19.63 3.38 10.18
C LEU A 207 -20.59 3.64 11.35
N ALA A 208 -20.60 2.73 12.32
CA ALA A 208 -21.44 2.87 13.50
C ALA A 208 -21.04 4.09 14.35
N ARG A 209 -19.73 4.36 14.51
CA ARG A 209 -19.22 5.51 15.27
C ARG A 209 -19.51 6.85 14.60
N GLU A 210 -19.43 6.90 13.27
CA GLU A 210 -19.74 8.10 12.48
C GLU A 210 -21.26 8.32 12.28
N SER A 211 -22.09 7.44 12.86
CA SER A 211 -23.56 7.45 12.68
C SER A 211 -23.98 7.41 11.20
N LEU A 212 -23.14 6.83 10.34
CA LEU A 212 -23.43 6.66 8.92
C LEU A 212 -24.22 5.38 8.70
N SER A 213 -25.38 5.48 8.06
CA SER A 213 -26.15 4.29 7.69
C SER A 213 -25.70 3.72 6.34
N LEU A 214 -25.84 2.40 6.17
CA LEU A 214 -25.63 1.75 4.87
C LEU A 214 -26.59 2.30 3.80
N GLY A 215 -27.77 2.77 4.18
CA GLY A 215 -28.73 3.45 3.29
C GLY A 215 -28.18 4.76 2.77
N TRP A 216 -27.52 5.54 3.63
CA TRP A 216 -26.84 6.77 3.22
C TRP A 216 -25.71 6.51 2.23
N LEU A 217 -24.87 5.49 2.47
CA LEU A 217 -23.81 5.09 1.53
C LEU A 217 -24.39 4.70 0.16
N ARG A 218 -25.46 3.88 0.15
CA ARG A 218 -26.14 3.51 -1.11
C ARG A 218 -26.67 4.72 -1.87
N SER A 219 -27.26 5.71 -1.18
CA SER A 219 -27.74 6.92 -1.83
C SER A 219 -26.62 7.75 -2.45
N GLN A 220 -25.42 7.79 -1.81
CA GLN A 220 -24.27 8.50 -2.36
C GLN A 220 -23.71 7.79 -3.61
N VAL A 221 -23.62 6.46 -3.59
CA VAL A 221 -23.17 5.68 -4.76
C VAL A 221 -24.14 5.84 -5.92
N ALA A 222 -25.45 5.74 -5.69
CA ALA A 222 -26.46 5.94 -6.72
C ALA A 222 -26.43 7.36 -7.33
N THR A 223 -26.03 8.36 -6.54
CA THR A 223 -25.88 9.74 -7.03
C THR A 223 -24.66 9.88 -7.94
N VAL A 224 -23.59 9.13 -7.69
CA VAL A 224 -22.38 9.13 -8.54
C VAL A 224 -22.62 8.35 -9.84
N GLU A 225 -23.33 7.22 -9.78
CA GLU A 225 -23.70 6.42 -10.96
C GLU A 225 -24.75 7.11 -11.85
N GLY A 226 -25.57 8.01 -11.31
CA GLY A 226 -26.57 8.79 -12.06
C GLY A 226 -26.02 10.05 -12.74
N ILE A 227 -24.73 10.30 -12.69
CA ILE A 227 -24.05 11.43 -13.34
C ILE A 227 -23.44 11.00 -14.71
N GLU A 228 -23.52 9.71 -15.07
CA GLU A 228 -23.23 9.23 -16.44
C GLU A 228 -24.50 9.26 -17.30
#